data_18bebf8f44e463425ff1c7c5315afbcd
#
_entry.id   18bebf8f44e463425ff1c7c5315afbcd
#
_cell.length_a   1.000
_cell.length_b   1.000
_cell.length_c   1.000
_cell.angle_alpha   90.00
_cell.angle_beta   90.00
_cell.angle_gamma   90.00
#
_symmetry.space_group_name_H-M   'P 1'
#
loop_
_entity.id
_entity.type
_entity.pdbx_description
1 polymer ?
#
loop_
_entity_poly.entity_id
_entity_poly.type
_entity_poly.pdbx_seq_one_letter_code
_entity_poly.pdbx_strand_id
1 'polypeptide(L)'
;MNTYPFSLAGAPLALLPSGALWWADEGLLCVSDLHLGRSERYARNAGALLPPYETRDTLARLEADIEATGAPTLVCLGDSFDDIASARGLDDDASDWLARLKAGRNWIWIEGNHDPGPLGIGGTHLAALRRAPLTFRHIAKPGATGEVSGHYHPKARLAGRSRPCLLVDRDRAILPAYGTYTGGLRSDDAALASLMQTDALAVLTGPQPRPIPMPR
;
A
#
# COMPACT_ATOMS: atom_id res chain seq x y z
N MET A 1 16.87 4.13 9.76
CA MET A 1 15.66 4.58 9.03
C MET A 1 14.70 5.22 10.01
N ASN A 2 14.13 6.38 9.68
CA ASN A 2 13.11 7.01 10.52
C ASN A 2 11.76 6.32 10.28
N THR A 3 11.25 5.59 11.26
CA THR A 3 9.96 4.91 11.17
C THR A 3 9.01 5.41 12.23
N TYR A 4 7.72 5.19 12.07
CA TYR A 4 6.74 5.41 13.12
C TYR A 4 6.29 4.06 13.69
N PRO A 5 6.71 3.70 14.92
CA PRO A 5 6.31 2.46 15.56
C PRO A 5 4.90 2.59 16.14
N PHE A 6 4.10 1.53 16.02
CA PHE A 6 2.79 1.40 16.63
C PHE A 6 2.43 -0.07 16.88
N SER A 7 1.38 -0.32 17.62
CA SER A 7 0.87 -1.68 17.83
C SER A 7 -0.55 -1.81 17.30
N LEU A 8 -0.85 -2.93 16.65
CA LEU A 8 -2.20 -3.29 16.23
C LEU A 8 -2.50 -4.72 16.69
N ALA A 9 -3.56 -4.90 17.47
CA ALA A 9 -3.93 -6.20 18.04
C ALA A 9 -2.77 -6.94 18.75
N GLY A 10 -1.83 -6.18 19.34
CA GLY A 10 -0.64 -6.72 20.00
C GLY A 10 0.57 -6.96 19.09
N ALA A 11 0.43 -6.89 17.77
CA ALA A 11 1.55 -6.98 16.84
C ALA A 11 2.34 -5.65 16.81
N PRO A 12 3.68 -5.65 17.02
CA PRO A 12 4.51 -4.47 16.88
C PRO A 12 4.80 -4.19 15.41
N LEU A 13 4.38 -3.04 14.93
CA LEU A 13 4.45 -2.63 13.53
C LEU A 13 5.18 -1.29 13.38
N ALA A 14 5.69 -1.00 12.20
CA ALA A 14 6.28 0.28 11.88
C ALA A 14 5.82 0.78 10.51
N LEU A 15 5.42 2.05 10.42
CA LEU A 15 5.23 2.73 9.14
C LEU A 15 6.58 3.27 8.68
N LEU A 16 7.00 2.92 7.46
CA LEU A 16 8.18 3.45 6.80
C LEU A 16 7.89 4.85 6.20
N PRO A 17 8.93 5.66 5.94
CA PRO A 17 8.78 6.96 5.28
C PRO A 17 8.04 6.91 3.94
N SER A 18 8.19 5.83 3.23
CA SER A 18 7.55 5.53 1.94
C SER A 18 6.04 5.31 2.01
N GLY A 19 5.52 4.92 3.19
CA GLY A 19 4.15 4.46 3.38
C GLY A 19 4.01 2.93 3.46
N ALA A 20 5.10 2.17 3.30
CA ALA A 20 5.10 0.74 3.54
C ALA A 20 4.94 0.42 5.05
N LEU A 21 4.31 -0.71 5.34
CA LEU A 21 4.19 -1.26 6.67
C LEU A 21 5.23 -2.35 6.87
N TRP A 22 6.04 -2.24 7.92
CA TRP A 22 7.02 -3.23 8.31
C TRP A 22 6.61 -3.97 9.59
N TRP A 23 6.57 -5.30 9.52
CA TRP A 23 6.38 -6.19 10.67
C TRP A 23 7.64 -7.04 10.85
N ALA A 24 8.54 -6.54 11.72
CA ALA A 24 9.87 -7.12 11.87
C ALA A 24 9.85 -8.56 12.40
N ASP A 25 8.98 -8.88 13.37
CA ASP A 25 8.89 -10.20 13.99
C ASP A 25 8.49 -11.28 12.97
N GLU A 26 7.75 -10.92 11.93
CA GLU A 26 7.31 -11.83 10.86
C GLU A 26 8.16 -11.70 9.58
N GLY A 27 9.14 -10.80 9.57
CA GLY A 27 9.92 -10.50 8.36
C GLY A 27 9.03 -10.08 7.19
N LEU A 28 7.94 -9.36 7.44
CA LEU A 28 6.91 -9.04 6.47
C LEU A 28 6.88 -7.55 6.15
N LEU A 29 7.11 -7.21 4.89
CA LEU A 29 6.90 -5.86 4.35
C LEU A 29 5.58 -5.85 3.59
N CYS A 30 4.72 -4.87 3.88
CA CYS A 30 3.42 -4.73 3.23
C CYS A 30 3.30 -3.36 2.56
N VAL A 31 2.90 -3.37 1.29
CA VAL A 31 2.61 -2.17 0.49
C VAL A 31 1.20 -2.27 -0.08
N SER A 32 0.58 -1.14 -0.38
CA SER A 32 -0.79 -1.09 -0.89
C SER A 32 -0.88 -0.25 -2.15
N ASP A 33 -1.77 -0.64 -3.07
CA ASP A 33 -2.17 0.21 -4.19
C ASP A 33 -0.97 0.75 -4.99
N LEU A 34 -0.18 -0.17 -5.56
CA LEU A 34 1.00 0.17 -6.38
C LEU A 34 0.61 0.82 -7.70
N HIS A 35 -0.53 0.39 -8.29
CA HIS A 35 -1.05 0.88 -9.57
C HIS A 35 0.01 0.94 -10.68
N LEU A 36 0.83 -0.11 -10.82
CA LEU A 36 1.83 -0.20 -11.89
C LEU A 36 1.15 -0.13 -13.26
N GLY A 37 1.77 0.56 -14.21
CA GLY A 37 1.23 0.76 -15.56
C GLY A 37 0.12 1.81 -15.65
N ARG A 38 0.06 2.74 -14.69
CA ARG A 38 -0.97 3.78 -14.67
C ARG A 38 -0.86 4.76 -15.82
N SER A 39 0.33 5.19 -16.20
CA SER A 39 0.53 6.11 -17.34
C SER A 39 0.07 5.48 -18.66
N GLU A 40 0.34 4.19 -18.87
CA GLU A 40 -0.09 3.44 -20.06
C GLU A 40 -1.61 3.34 -20.13
N ARG A 41 -2.29 3.06 -18.99
CA ARG A 41 -3.75 3.04 -18.95
C ARG A 41 -4.35 4.41 -19.25
N TYR A 42 -3.79 5.50 -18.70
CA TYR A 42 -4.25 6.86 -18.99
C TYR A 42 -4.06 7.20 -20.47
N ALA A 43 -2.93 6.85 -21.06
CA ALA A 43 -2.68 7.04 -22.49
C ALA A 43 -3.71 6.27 -23.35
N ARG A 44 -4.04 5.02 -22.97
CA ARG A 44 -5.03 4.19 -23.69
C ARG A 44 -6.46 4.73 -23.58
N ASN A 45 -6.88 5.19 -22.40
CA ASN A 45 -8.29 5.45 -22.11
C ASN A 45 -8.69 6.91 -22.18
N ALA A 46 -7.81 7.84 -21.82
CA ALA A 46 -8.15 9.27 -21.68
C ALA A 46 -7.41 10.17 -22.66
N GLY A 47 -6.50 9.64 -23.48
CA GLY A 47 -5.62 10.45 -24.32
C GLY A 47 -4.73 11.43 -23.55
N ALA A 48 -4.75 11.36 -22.20
CA ALA A 48 -3.94 12.19 -21.34
C ALA A 48 -2.59 11.51 -21.13
N LEU A 49 -1.51 12.22 -21.39
CA LEU A 49 -0.16 11.71 -21.14
C LEU A 49 0.25 12.08 -19.71
N LEU A 50 0.33 11.08 -18.84
CA LEU A 50 1.11 11.20 -17.61
C LEU A 50 2.58 10.95 -17.93
N PRO A 51 3.51 11.60 -17.22
CA PRO A 51 4.93 11.27 -17.39
C PRO A 51 5.18 9.78 -17.11
N PRO A 52 5.85 9.03 -18.03
CA PRO A 52 5.89 7.56 -18.01
C PRO A 52 6.98 7.00 -17.08
N TYR A 53 7.13 7.54 -15.87
CA TYR A 53 8.13 7.08 -14.91
C TYR A 53 7.55 6.58 -13.56
N GLU A 54 6.23 6.57 -13.40
CA GLU A 54 5.59 6.20 -12.14
C GLU A 54 5.86 4.74 -11.75
N THR A 55 5.87 3.82 -12.73
CA THR A 55 6.19 2.41 -12.50
C THR A 55 7.62 2.27 -12.00
N ARG A 56 8.58 2.93 -12.66
CA ARG A 56 10.01 2.91 -12.26
C ARG A 56 10.23 3.58 -10.91
N ASP A 57 9.59 4.71 -10.63
CA ASP A 57 9.67 5.41 -9.34
C ASP A 57 9.10 4.54 -8.21
N THR A 58 7.97 3.86 -8.47
CA THR A 58 7.34 2.95 -7.51
C THR A 58 8.24 1.74 -7.24
N LEU A 59 8.81 1.11 -8.27
CA LEU A 59 9.70 -0.04 -8.11
C LEU A 59 11.03 0.34 -7.43
N ALA A 60 11.60 1.50 -7.73
CA ALA A 60 12.82 1.98 -7.08
C ALA A 60 12.62 2.20 -5.58
N ARG A 61 11.48 2.77 -5.19
CA ARG A 61 11.11 2.96 -3.79
C ARG A 61 10.88 1.62 -3.08
N LEU A 62 10.25 0.67 -3.76
CA LEU A 62 10.01 -0.66 -3.24
C LEU A 62 11.32 -1.43 -3.04
N GLU A 63 12.26 -1.36 -3.99
CA GLU A 63 13.60 -1.93 -3.87
C GLU A 63 14.33 -1.37 -2.66
N ALA A 64 14.33 -0.05 -2.49
CA ALA A 64 14.97 0.60 -1.34
C ALA A 64 14.37 0.14 0.00
N ASP A 65 13.05 -0.03 0.10
CA ASP A 65 12.41 -0.54 1.31
C ASP A 65 12.74 -2.02 1.56
N ILE A 66 12.76 -2.84 0.51
CA ILE A 66 13.18 -4.25 0.59
C ILE A 66 14.62 -4.36 1.06
N GLU A 67 15.54 -3.59 0.50
CA GLU A 67 16.95 -3.57 0.91
C GLU A 67 17.11 -3.12 2.36
N ALA A 68 16.40 -2.08 2.75
CA ALA A 68 16.50 -1.51 4.09
C ALA A 68 15.93 -2.42 5.18
N THR A 69 14.93 -3.26 4.86
CA THR A 69 14.29 -4.19 5.81
C THR A 69 14.84 -5.61 5.72
N GLY A 70 15.43 -5.99 4.59
CA GLY A 70 15.81 -7.37 4.30
C GLY A 70 14.62 -8.33 4.26
N ALA A 71 13.41 -7.83 4.00
CA ALA A 71 12.17 -8.59 4.10
C ALA A 71 12.15 -9.86 3.24
N PRO A 72 12.02 -11.07 3.84
CA PRO A 72 11.85 -12.32 3.09
C PRO A 72 10.40 -12.48 2.58
N THR A 73 9.43 -11.76 3.12
CA THR A 73 8.03 -11.80 2.70
C THR A 73 7.54 -10.42 2.30
N LEU A 74 6.95 -10.31 1.11
CA LEU A 74 6.29 -9.11 0.64
C LEU A 74 4.80 -9.36 0.41
N VAL A 75 3.97 -8.45 0.90
CA VAL A 75 2.51 -8.45 0.69
C VAL A 75 2.12 -7.18 -0.06
N CYS A 76 1.51 -7.35 -1.24
CA CYS A 76 0.88 -6.28 -1.99
C CYS A 76 -0.62 -6.35 -1.73
N LEU A 77 -1.20 -5.30 -1.13
CA LEU A 77 -2.59 -5.27 -0.64
C LEU A 77 -3.62 -4.90 -1.72
N GLY A 78 -3.56 -5.54 -2.88
CA GLY A 78 -4.46 -5.28 -4.01
C GLY A 78 -4.14 -4.01 -4.79
N ASP A 79 -4.79 -3.85 -5.92
CA ASP A 79 -4.56 -2.77 -6.87
C ASP A 79 -3.06 -2.58 -7.17
N SER A 80 -2.36 -3.72 -7.33
CA SER A 80 -0.93 -3.74 -7.66
C SER A 80 -0.68 -3.25 -9.08
N PHE A 81 -1.66 -3.45 -9.98
CA PHE A 81 -1.67 -2.93 -11.34
C PHE A 81 -2.88 -2.03 -11.55
N ASP A 82 -2.75 -1.03 -12.42
CA ASP A 82 -3.84 -0.07 -12.64
C ASP A 82 -5.03 -0.68 -13.43
N ASP A 83 -4.78 -1.75 -14.17
CA ASP A 83 -5.74 -2.71 -14.73
C ASP A 83 -5.05 -4.02 -15.16
N ILE A 84 -5.82 -5.02 -15.57
CA ILE A 84 -5.30 -6.32 -16.05
C ILE A 84 -4.43 -6.13 -17.31
N ALA A 85 -4.77 -5.18 -18.19
CA ALA A 85 -3.99 -4.87 -19.38
C ALA A 85 -2.62 -4.29 -19.02
N SER A 86 -2.54 -3.45 -17.98
CA SER A 86 -1.30 -2.92 -17.44
C SER A 86 -0.38 -4.01 -16.87
N ALA A 87 -0.96 -5.03 -16.21
CA ALA A 87 -0.19 -6.17 -15.72
C ALA A 87 0.48 -6.98 -16.85
N ARG A 88 -0.19 -7.07 -18.01
CA ARG A 88 0.31 -7.79 -19.20
C ARG A 88 1.19 -6.93 -20.09
N GLY A 89 1.10 -5.61 -19.96
CA GLY A 89 1.74 -4.63 -20.82
C GLY A 89 2.90 -3.88 -20.15
N LEU A 90 3.39 -4.35 -18.99
CA LEU A 90 4.63 -3.80 -18.43
C LEU A 90 5.77 -3.95 -19.45
N ASP A 91 6.58 -2.92 -19.58
CA ASP A 91 7.79 -3.00 -20.40
C ASP A 91 8.76 -4.07 -19.86
N ASP A 92 9.68 -4.53 -20.71
CA ASP A 92 10.63 -5.59 -20.36
C ASP A 92 11.48 -5.22 -19.15
N ASP A 93 11.94 -3.97 -19.06
CA ASP A 93 12.78 -3.46 -17.96
C ASP A 93 12.02 -3.53 -16.62
N ALA A 94 10.75 -3.09 -16.59
CA ALA A 94 9.92 -3.13 -15.38
C ALA A 94 9.56 -4.57 -14.99
N SER A 95 9.28 -5.43 -15.98
CA SER A 95 9.01 -6.85 -15.79
C SER A 95 10.21 -7.58 -15.19
N ASP A 96 11.40 -7.37 -15.75
CA ASP A 96 12.64 -7.93 -15.24
C ASP A 96 12.99 -7.40 -13.84
N TRP A 97 12.75 -6.11 -13.61
CA TRP A 97 12.96 -5.53 -12.28
C TRP A 97 12.05 -6.19 -11.24
N LEU A 98 10.76 -6.29 -11.55
CA LEU A 98 9.79 -6.95 -10.67
C LEU A 98 10.17 -8.43 -10.43
N ALA A 99 10.64 -9.15 -11.47
CA ALA A 99 11.13 -10.52 -11.34
C ALA A 99 12.33 -10.63 -10.38
N ARG A 100 13.30 -9.68 -10.48
CA ARG A 100 14.43 -9.62 -9.55
C ARG A 100 14.00 -9.34 -8.11
N LEU A 101 13.07 -8.42 -7.91
CA LEU A 101 12.56 -8.11 -6.57
C LEU A 101 11.85 -9.31 -5.94
N LYS A 102 11.18 -10.15 -6.73
CA LYS A 102 10.52 -11.37 -6.26
C LYS A 102 11.48 -12.52 -6.00
N ALA A 103 12.63 -12.54 -6.67
CA ALA A 103 13.57 -13.65 -6.58
C ALA A 103 14.00 -13.93 -5.13
N GLY A 104 13.82 -15.18 -4.68
CA GLY A 104 14.17 -15.62 -3.33
C GLY A 104 13.27 -15.10 -2.22
N ARG A 105 12.13 -14.48 -2.54
CA ARG A 105 11.16 -13.94 -1.57
C ARG A 105 9.82 -14.61 -1.69
N ASN A 106 9.11 -14.69 -0.58
CA ASN A 106 7.71 -15.08 -0.53
C ASN A 106 6.86 -13.86 -0.90
N TRP A 107 6.38 -13.82 -2.16
CA TRP A 107 5.64 -12.69 -2.70
C TRP A 107 4.15 -13.01 -2.77
N ILE A 108 3.34 -12.19 -2.09
CA ILE A 108 1.91 -12.40 -1.93
C ILE A 108 1.17 -11.22 -2.55
N TRP A 109 0.30 -11.53 -3.52
CA TRP A 109 -0.64 -10.60 -4.12
C TRP A 109 -2.01 -10.78 -3.49
N ILE A 110 -2.51 -9.75 -2.81
CA ILE A 110 -3.92 -9.71 -2.40
C ILE A 110 -4.72 -9.16 -3.57
N GLU A 111 -5.85 -9.78 -3.88
CA GLU A 111 -6.74 -9.35 -4.96
C GLU A 111 -7.29 -7.95 -4.69
N GLY A 112 -7.18 -7.07 -5.68
CA GLY A 112 -7.77 -5.73 -5.71
C GLY A 112 -8.99 -5.65 -6.61
N ASN A 113 -9.65 -4.51 -6.67
CA ASN A 113 -10.75 -4.29 -7.59
C ASN A 113 -10.28 -3.93 -9.02
N HIS A 114 -9.05 -3.45 -9.19
CA HIS A 114 -8.42 -3.19 -10.48
C HIS A 114 -7.73 -4.45 -11.06
N ASP A 115 -7.26 -5.34 -10.20
CA ASP A 115 -6.51 -6.54 -10.54
C ASP A 115 -7.06 -7.81 -9.84
N PRO A 116 -8.34 -8.17 -10.06
CA PRO A 116 -8.93 -9.36 -9.45
C PRO A 116 -8.31 -10.64 -10.03
N GLY A 117 -7.83 -11.53 -9.13
CA GLY A 117 -7.36 -12.87 -9.48
C GLY A 117 -5.92 -12.95 -9.98
N PRO A 118 -5.47 -14.17 -10.33
CA PRO A 118 -4.09 -14.41 -10.72
C PRO A 118 -3.75 -13.79 -12.08
N LEU A 119 -2.69 -13.00 -12.11
CA LEU A 119 -2.26 -12.25 -13.29
C LEU A 119 -1.18 -12.97 -14.14
N GLY A 120 -0.79 -14.18 -13.75
CA GLY A 120 0.25 -14.95 -14.46
C GLY A 120 1.69 -14.46 -14.25
N ILE A 121 1.92 -13.57 -13.29
CA ILE A 121 3.22 -12.92 -13.02
C ILE A 121 4.03 -13.62 -11.91
N GLY A 122 3.61 -14.81 -11.48
CA GLY A 122 4.21 -15.54 -10.35
C GLY A 122 3.92 -14.91 -8.99
N GLY A 123 4.28 -15.61 -7.91
CA GLY A 123 3.87 -15.29 -6.55
C GLY A 123 2.57 -16.00 -6.14
N THR A 124 2.12 -15.78 -4.92
CA THR A 124 0.89 -16.36 -4.37
C THR A 124 -0.24 -15.34 -4.43
N HIS A 125 -1.38 -15.68 -5.03
CA HIS A 125 -2.57 -14.82 -5.11
C HIS A 125 -3.60 -15.25 -4.07
N LEU A 126 -4.11 -14.30 -3.28
CA LEU A 126 -5.06 -14.53 -2.20
C LEU A 126 -6.11 -13.41 -2.14
N ALA A 127 -7.35 -13.76 -1.80
CA ALA A 127 -8.37 -12.75 -1.47
C ALA A 127 -8.08 -12.04 -0.13
N ALA A 128 -7.40 -12.72 0.79
CA ALA A 128 -6.92 -12.16 2.06
C ALA A 128 -5.82 -13.07 2.64
N LEU A 129 -4.86 -12.48 3.36
CA LEU A 129 -3.85 -13.21 4.11
C LEU A 129 -4.17 -13.12 5.61
N ARG A 130 -4.23 -14.27 6.28
CA ARG A 130 -4.25 -14.34 7.75
C ARG A 130 -2.86 -14.65 8.29
N ARG A 131 -2.38 -13.76 9.14
CA ARG A 131 -1.14 -13.93 9.90
C ARG A 131 -1.41 -13.44 11.31
N ALA A 132 -1.79 -14.36 12.20
CA ALA A 132 -2.26 -14.00 13.54
C ALA A 132 -1.28 -13.07 14.26
N PRO A 133 -1.73 -12.01 14.92
CA PRO A 133 -3.16 -11.66 15.15
C PRO A 133 -3.80 -10.83 14.02
N LEU A 134 -3.09 -10.60 12.90
CA LEU A 134 -3.52 -9.70 11.83
C LEU A 134 -4.18 -10.42 10.65
N THR A 135 -5.04 -9.67 9.94
CA THR A 135 -5.61 -10.05 8.65
C THR A 135 -5.36 -8.94 7.64
N PHE A 136 -4.74 -9.29 6.52
CA PHE A 136 -4.42 -8.39 5.41
C PHE A 136 -5.43 -8.59 4.29
N ARG A 137 -6.06 -7.51 3.80
CA ARG A 137 -7.02 -7.51 2.68
C ARG A 137 -7.01 -6.18 1.95
N HIS A 138 -7.52 -6.13 0.74
CA HIS A 138 -7.58 -4.88 -0.02
C HIS A 138 -8.55 -3.87 0.59
N ILE A 139 -9.81 -4.23 0.75
CA ILE A 139 -10.87 -3.34 1.25
C ILE A 139 -11.21 -3.67 2.71
N ALA A 140 -11.21 -2.65 3.57
CA ALA A 140 -11.57 -2.78 4.98
C ALA A 140 -13.01 -3.30 5.16
N LYS A 141 -13.21 -4.17 6.14
CA LYS A 141 -14.54 -4.68 6.51
C LYS A 141 -15.06 -3.98 7.78
N PRO A 142 -16.27 -3.41 7.75
CA PRO A 142 -16.89 -2.87 8.96
C PRO A 142 -16.90 -3.90 10.11
N GLY A 143 -16.54 -3.46 11.31
CA GLY A 143 -16.53 -4.31 12.51
C GLY A 143 -15.38 -5.31 12.63
N ALA A 144 -14.47 -5.38 11.63
CA ALA A 144 -13.28 -6.22 11.74
C ALA A 144 -12.25 -5.60 12.71
N THR A 145 -11.48 -6.47 13.39
CA THR A 145 -10.38 -6.09 14.29
C THR A 145 -9.08 -6.78 13.86
N GLY A 146 -7.93 -6.18 14.18
CA GLY A 146 -6.63 -6.68 13.72
C GLY A 146 -6.50 -6.66 12.19
N GLU A 147 -7.09 -5.65 11.53
CA GLU A 147 -7.17 -5.57 10.08
C GLU A 147 -6.16 -4.58 9.51
N VAL A 148 -5.43 -5.00 8.47
CA VAL A 148 -4.60 -4.13 7.63
C VAL A 148 -5.20 -4.10 6.23
N SER A 149 -5.47 -2.90 5.70
CA SER A 149 -6.11 -2.73 4.39
C SER A 149 -5.54 -1.53 3.61
N GLY A 150 -5.93 -1.40 2.34
CA GLY A 150 -5.61 -0.30 1.43
C GLY A 150 -6.85 0.33 0.82
N HIS A 151 -6.88 0.45 -0.52
CA HIS A 151 -8.01 0.86 -1.35
C HIS A 151 -8.39 2.34 -1.29
N TYR A 152 -8.47 2.92 -0.11
CA TYR A 152 -8.98 4.29 0.09
C TYR A 152 -7.93 5.38 -0.19
N HIS A 153 -6.65 5.01 -0.26
CA HIS A 153 -5.52 5.93 -0.43
C HIS A 153 -5.59 7.15 0.51
N PRO A 154 -5.67 6.97 1.83
CA PRO A 154 -5.97 8.07 2.74
C PRO A 154 -4.93 9.18 2.68
N LYS A 155 -5.42 10.41 2.71
CA LYS A 155 -4.62 11.64 2.76
C LYS A 155 -5.10 12.55 3.87
N ALA A 156 -4.17 13.10 4.65
CA ALA A 156 -4.47 14.08 5.67
C ALA A 156 -3.82 15.44 5.35
N ARG A 157 -4.45 16.52 5.82
CA ARG A 157 -3.95 17.88 5.67
C ARG A 157 -3.22 18.35 6.90
N LEU A 158 -2.02 18.88 6.68
CA LEU A 158 -1.25 19.56 7.72
C LEU A 158 -0.65 20.85 7.14
N ALA A 159 -0.88 21.96 7.81
CA ALA A 159 -0.40 23.30 7.39
C ALA A 159 -0.71 23.61 5.91
N GLY A 160 -1.94 23.31 5.47
CA GLY A 160 -2.40 23.59 4.10
C GLY A 160 -1.96 22.57 3.04
N ARG A 161 -1.06 21.65 3.35
CA ARG A 161 -0.55 20.63 2.42
C ARG A 161 -1.21 19.28 2.68
N SER A 162 -1.69 18.63 1.63
CA SER A 162 -2.22 17.26 1.68
C SER A 162 -1.06 16.26 1.48
N ARG A 163 -1.01 15.22 2.33
CA ARG A 163 -0.01 14.15 2.24
C ARG A 163 -0.68 12.78 2.39
N PRO A 164 -0.18 11.74 1.72
CA PRO A 164 -0.57 10.37 2.04
C PRO A 164 -0.32 10.09 3.52
N CYS A 165 -1.19 9.28 4.13
CA CYS A 165 -1.06 8.92 5.53
C CYS A 165 -1.56 7.49 5.78
N LEU A 166 -0.98 6.84 6.77
CA LEU A 166 -1.59 5.69 7.41
C LEU A 166 -2.71 6.21 8.32
N LEU A 167 -3.91 5.62 8.24
CA LEU A 167 -4.90 5.76 9.30
C LEU A 167 -4.81 4.54 10.22
N VAL A 168 -4.74 4.77 11.52
CA VAL A 168 -4.62 3.69 12.50
C VAL A 168 -5.41 3.99 13.76
N ASP A 169 -6.10 2.98 14.25
CA ASP A 169 -6.75 2.95 15.56
C ASP A 169 -6.50 1.59 16.24
N ARG A 170 -7.24 1.26 17.30
CA ARG A 170 -7.10 -0.02 18.02
C ARG A 170 -7.52 -1.24 17.20
N ASP A 171 -8.40 -1.06 16.20
CA ASP A 171 -9.04 -2.14 15.46
C ASP A 171 -8.39 -2.39 14.10
N ARG A 172 -7.85 -1.34 13.45
CA ARG A 172 -7.34 -1.43 12.08
C ARG A 172 -6.25 -0.43 11.71
N ALA A 173 -5.57 -0.76 10.61
CA ALA A 173 -4.65 0.11 9.89
C ALA A 173 -5.08 0.17 8.42
N ILE A 174 -5.28 1.38 7.87
CA ILE A 174 -5.54 1.62 6.44
C ILE A 174 -4.31 2.30 5.85
N LEU A 175 -3.60 1.59 4.97
CA LEU A 175 -2.36 2.07 4.37
C LEU A 175 -2.63 3.15 3.31
N PRO A 176 -1.72 4.10 3.13
CA PRO A 176 -1.72 4.98 1.96
C PRO A 176 -1.42 4.19 0.70
N ALA A 177 -1.84 4.70 -0.45
CA ALA A 177 -1.35 4.19 -1.72
C ALA A 177 0.17 4.36 -1.80
N TYR A 178 0.84 3.30 -2.20
CA TYR A 178 2.29 3.28 -2.38
C TYR A 178 2.71 3.76 -3.77
N GLY A 179 1.86 3.57 -4.77
CA GLY A 179 2.13 3.95 -6.15
C GLY A 179 2.23 5.46 -6.39
N THR A 180 3.03 5.83 -7.37
CA THR A 180 3.16 7.22 -7.85
C THR A 180 1.94 7.62 -8.67
N TYR A 181 1.55 8.90 -8.61
CA TYR A 181 0.33 9.48 -9.23
C TYR A 181 -1.00 8.95 -8.70
N THR A 182 -1.03 8.38 -7.52
CA THR A 182 -2.28 7.91 -6.92
C THR A 182 -3.11 9.07 -6.36
N GLY A 183 -4.41 9.02 -6.61
CA GLY A 183 -5.41 9.88 -6.00
C GLY A 183 -5.56 9.61 -4.49
N GLY A 184 -6.77 9.67 -3.98
CA GLY A 184 -7.10 9.21 -2.63
C GLY A 184 -8.12 10.08 -1.93
N LEU A 185 -8.76 9.49 -0.91
CA LEU A 185 -9.74 10.16 -0.08
C LEU A 185 -9.05 11.00 0.99
N ARG A 186 -9.69 12.09 1.36
CA ARG A 186 -9.27 12.84 2.55
C ARG A 186 -9.66 12.05 3.79
N SER A 187 -8.86 12.14 4.84
CA SER A 187 -9.14 11.45 6.10
C SER A 187 -10.47 11.87 6.77
N ASP A 188 -10.99 13.06 6.44
CA ASP A 188 -12.30 13.56 6.87
C ASP A 188 -13.47 13.12 5.94
N ASP A 189 -13.21 12.25 4.95
CA ASP A 189 -14.25 11.65 4.12
C ASP A 189 -15.13 10.70 4.95
N ALA A 190 -16.44 10.75 4.71
CA ALA A 190 -17.42 9.95 5.46
C ALA A 190 -17.14 8.43 5.39
N ALA A 191 -16.62 7.93 4.26
CA ALA A 191 -16.28 6.52 4.11
C ALA A 191 -15.16 6.12 5.09
N LEU A 192 -14.11 6.93 5.22
CA LEU A 192 -13.02 6.69 6.17
C LEU A 192 -13.46 6.95 7.61
N ALA A 193 -14.20 8.04 7.84
CA ALA A 193 -14.69 8.38 9.18
C ALA A 193 -15.60 7.29 9.77
N SER A 194 -16.37 6.58 8.93
CA SER A 194 -17.23 5.48 9.37
C SER A 194 -16.47 4.19 9.72
N LEU A 195 -15.27 4.01 9.20
CA LEU A 195 -14.43 2.84 9.45
C LEU A 195 -13.55 2.99 10.69
N MET A 196 -13.15 4.22 11.03
CA MET A 196 -12.16 4.51 12.05
C MET A 196 -12.78 4.96 13.37
N GLN A 197 -12.18 4.56 14.49
CA GLN A 197 -12.57 4.99 15.83
C GLN A 197 -12.31 6.49 16.01
N THR A 198 -12.97 7.10 17.03
CA THR A 198 -12.88 8.55 17.29
C THR A 198 -11.47 9.03 17.70
N ASP A 199 -10.66 8.14 18.25
CA ASP A 199 -9.29 8.36 18.71
C ASP A 199 -8.23 7.97 17.65
N ALA A 200 -8.66 7.67 16.41
CA ALA A 200 -7.76 7.30 15.33
C ALA A 200 -6.69 8.37 15.05
N LEU A 201 -5.53 7.92 14.64
CA LEU A 201 -4.42 8.76 14.18
C LEU A 201 -4.29 8.72 12.66
N ALA A 202 -3.90 9.83 12.09
CA ALA A 202 -3.38 9.92 10.73
C ALA A 202 -1.86 10.12 10.81
N VAL A 203 -1.09 9.13 10.38
CA VAL A 203 0.37 9.19 10.36
C VAL A 203 0.84 9.58 8.97
N LEU A 204 1.22 10.84 8.80
CA LEU A 204 1.69 11.39 7.53
C LEU A 204 3.00 10.73 7.10
N THR A 205 3.08 10.31 5.83
CA THR A 205 4.31 9.76 5.25
C THR A 205 5.36 10.82 4.96
N GLY A 206 6.59 10.42 4.66
CA GLY A 206 7.71 11.30 4.32
C GLY A 206 8.94 11.03 5.20
N PRO A 207 10.03 11.79 5.03
CA PRO A 207 11.33 11.50 5.66
C PRO A 207 11.27 11.32 7.19
N GLN A 208 10.28 11.93 7.82
CA GLN A 208 9.92 11.72 9.23
C GLN A 208 8.40 11.51 9.28
N PRO A 209 7.93 10.27 9.40
CA PRO A 209 6.50 9.99 9.57
C PRO A 209 5.96 10.73 10.79
N ARG A 210 4.82 11.41 10.62
CA ARG A 210 4.30 12.32 11.66
C ARG A 210 2.86 12.01 12.04
N PRO A 211 2.59 11.57 13.27
CA PRO A 211 1.23 11.35 13.73
C PRO A 211 0.52 12.67 14.04
N ILE A 212 -0.75 12.73 13.67
CA ILE A 212 -1.70 13.77 14.09
C ILE A 212 -3.03 13.08 14.43
N PRO A 213 -3.89 13.65 15.28
CA PRO A 213 -5.26 13.19 15.40
C PRO A 213 -5.90 13.14 14.01
N MET A 214 -6.63 12.07 13.70
CA MET A 214 -7.29 11.94 12.39
C MET A 214 -8.29 13.08 12.20
N PRO A 215 -8.14 13.94 11.17
CA PRO A 215 -9.15 14.95 10.82
C PRO A 215 -10.50 14.29 10.51
N ARG A 216 -11.58 14.94 10.95
CA ARG A 216 -12.97 14.47 10.80
C ARG A 216 -13.87 15.60 10.30
#